data_b4c6d93a83b24bc08925b734c36155d3
#
_entry.id   b4c6d93a83b24bc08925b734c36155d3
#
_cell.length_a   1.000
_cell.length_b   1.000
_cell.length_c   1.000
_cell.angle_alpha   90.00
_cell.angle_beta   90.00
_cell.angle_gamma   90.00
#
_symmetry.space_group_name_H-M   'P 1'
#
loop_
_entity.id
_entity.type
_entity.pdbx_description
1 polymer ?
#
loop_
_entity_poly.entity_id
_entity_poly.type
_entity_poly.pdbx_seq_one_letter_code
_entity_poly.pdbx_strand_id
1 'polypeptide(L)'
;MMELDKETRLKVNSNDEVGELKQQINDLYSTLLRTIDNLEFKNKEILKLEKLKYDFFKGASHELKTPLASLKIILENMKYNIGKYKEKDIYINECIEIVDSLTKNISQILSVHSIENLNNDEEYLKINDTLEDVLKKYEILAHQKKITVNNYILDENVYIGKTALKIILSNLISNAVKYTDVNGVINIGMVNDWLYIEN
;
A
#
# COMPACT_ATOMS: atom_id res chain seq x y z
N MET A 1 -16.31 29.30 16.20
CA MET A 1 -16.49 29.17 14.75
C MET A 1 -17.91 29.63 14.46
N MET A 2 -18.15 30.69 13.66
CA MET A 2 -19.50 31.09 13.27
C MET A 2 -20.08 29.97 12.42
N GLU A 3 -21.16 29.33 12.85
CA GLU A 3 -21.95 28.45 11.99
C GLU A 3 -22.55 29.31 10.88
N LEU A 4 -22.12 29.10 9.64
CA LEU A 4 -22.72 29.66 8.48
C LEU A 4 -24.11 29.03 8.32
N ASP A 5 -25.16 29.84 8.45
CA ASP A 5 -26.55 29.39 8.28
C ASP A 5 -26.77 28.94 6.83
N LYS A 6 -26.85 27.61 6.63
CA LYS A 6 -26.99 26.98 5.30
C LYS A 6 -28.30 27.30 4.61
N GLU A 7 -29.28 27.90 5.32
CA GLU A 7 -30.61 28.18 4.81
C GLU A 7 -30.84 29.68 4.43
N THR A 8 -29.92 30.57 4.74
CA THR A 8 -30.07 32.00 4.46
C THR A 8 -29.96 32.27 2.97
N ARG A 9 -31.11 32.65 2.36
CA ARG A 9 -31.19 33.09 0.97
C ARG A 9 -31.95 34.41 0.86
N LEU A 10 -31.49 35.31 -0.05
CA LEU A 10 -32.20 36.53 -0.36
C LEU A 10 -33.43 36.17 -1.16
N LYS A 11 -34.61 36.76 -0.77
CA LYS A 11 -35.84 36.60 -1.54
C LYS A 11 -35.76 37.44 -2.83
N VAL A 12 -35.84 36.78 -3.98
CA VAL A 12 -35.88 37.42 -5.31
C VAL A 12 -37.34 37.70 -5.64
N ASN A 13 -37.76 38.95 -5.52
CA ASN A 13 -39.15 39.38 -5.71
C ASN A 13 -39.33 40.29 -6.89
N SER A 14 -38.31 40.62 -7.66
CA SER A 14 -38.32 41.48 -8.84
C SER A 14 -37.47 40.91 -9.96
N ASN A 15 -37.83 41.27 -11.20
CA ASN A 15 -37.07 40.92 -12.41
C ASN A 15 -36.26 42.13 -12.94
N ASP A 16 -35.88 43.03 -12.05
CA ASP A 16 -35.03 44.18 -12.31
C ASP A 16 -33.57 43.89 -11.93
N GLU A 17 -32.68 44.87 -12.10
CA GLU A 17 -31.26 44.75 -11.78
C GLU A 17 -31.03 44.35 -10.32
N VAL A 18 -31.95 44.70 -9.42
CA VAL A 18 -31.88 44.34 -8.00
C VAL A 18 -32.22 42.84 -7.80
N GLY A 19 -33.18 42.34 -8.56
CA GLY A 19 -33.53 40.90 -8.57
C GLY A 19 -32.39 40.06 -9.09
N GLU A 20 -31.76 40.49 -10.19
CA GLU A 20 -30.59 39.82 -10.76
C GLU A 20 -29.42 39.80 -9.79
N LEU A 21 -29.12 40.92 -9.12
CA LEU A 21 -28.07 40.99 -8.11
C LEU A 21 -28.32 40.02 -6.93
N LYS A 22 -29.58 39.95 -6.45
CA LYS A 22 -29.95 39.01 -5.38
C LYS A 22 -29.74 37.55 -5.82
N GLN A 23 -30.05 37.21 -7.07
CA GLN A 23 -29.82 35.87 -7.61
C GLN A 23 -28.32 35.56 -7.66
N GLN A 24 -27.48 36.46 -8.15
CA GLN A 24 -26.03 36.31 -8.22
C GLN A 24 -25.43 36.12 -6.82
N ILE A 25 -25.91 36.84 -5.81
CA ILE A 25 -25.47 36.67 -4.40
C ILE A 25 -25.87 35.31 -3.89
N ASN A 26 -27.09 34.83 -4.17
CA ASN A 26 -27.52 33.48 -3.74
C ASN A 26 -26.69 32.37 -4.41
N ASP A 27 -26.35 32.53 -5.69
CA ASP A 27 -25.52 31.57 -6.45
C ASP A 27 -24.08 31.55 -5.92
N LEU A 28 -23.52 32.72 -5.64
CA LEU A 28 -22.22 32.85 -5.03
C LEU A 28 -22.19 32.18 -3.64
N TYR A 29 -23.21 32.46 -2.83
CA TYR A 29 -23.31 31.85 -1.48
C TYR A 29 -23.46 30.36 -1.55
N SER A 30 -24.26 29.84 -2.48
CA SER A 30 -24.41 28.39 -2.71
C SER A 30 -23.09 27.75 -3.14
N THR A 31 -22.33 28.41 -4.01
CA THR A 31 -21.02 27.99 -4.47
C THR A 31 -20.01 27.98 -3.33
N LEU A 32 -20.03 29.00 -2.47
CA LEU A 32 -19.17 29.12 -1.30
C LEU A 32 -19.43 27.95 -0.30
N LEU A 33 -20.70 27.70 0.02
CA LEU A 33 -21.07 26.59 0.93
C LEU A 33 -20.60 25.24 0.38
N ARG A 34 -20.81 24.97 -0.93
CA ARG A 34 -20.35 23.74 -1.58
C ARG A 34 -18.83 23.60 -1.54
N THR A 35 -18.12 24.73 -1.70
CA THR A 35 -16.64 24.72 -1.62
C THR A 35 -16.17 24.42 -0.20
N ILE A 36 -16.82 24.99 0.81
CA ILE A 36 -16.53 24.70 2.23
C ILE A 36 -16.76 23.21 2.53
N ASP A 37 -17.92 22.65 2.15
CA ASP A 37 -18.24 21.25 2.36
C ASP A 37 -17.19 20.32 1.68
N ASN A 38 -16.77 20.67 0.45
CA ASN A 38 -15.71 19.94 -0.27
C ASN A 38 -14.34 20.03 0.43
N LEU A 39 -13.99 21.21 0.95
CA LEU A 39 -12.74 21.40 1.69
C LEU A 39 -12.74 20.61 3.01
N GLU A 40 -13.87 20.63 3.74
CA GLU A 40 -14.01 19.82 4.96
C GLU A 40 -13.88 18.32 4.67
N PHE A 41 -14.51 17.86 3.58
CA PHE A 41 -14.38 16.46 3.16
C PHE A 41 -12.93 16.10 2.83
N LYS A 42 -12.26 16.90 1.99
CA LYS A 42 -10.85 16.68 1.65
C LYS A 42 -9.94 16.73 2.87
N ASN A 43 -10.20 17.64 3.80
CA ASN A 43 -9.40 17.74 5.02
C ASN A 43 -9.53 16.48 5.89
N LYS A 44 -10.73 15.90 6.00
CA LYS A 44 -10.95 14.63 6.69
C LYS A 44 -10.20 13.47 6.00
N GLU A 45 -10.17 13.44 4.67
CA GLU A 45 -9.41 12.44 3.92
C GLU A 45 -7.90 12.58 4.18
N ILE A 46 -7.37 13.81 4.13
CA ILE A 46 -5.95 14.09 4.43
C ILE A 46 -5.58 13.60 5.83
N LEU A 47 -6.37 13.96 6.85
CA LEU A 47 -6.13 13.53 8.23
C LEU A 47 -6.14 12.00 8.38
N LYS A 48 -7.03 11.31 7.63
CA LYS A 48 -7.07 9.86 7.61
C LYS A 48 -5.80 9.26 6.99
N LEU A 49 -5.34 9.83 5.87
CA LEU A 49 -4.11 9.40 5.21
C LEU A 49 -2.87 9.66 6.06
N GLU A 50 -2.77 10.82 6.72
CA GLU A 50 -1.69 11.14 7.64
C GLU A 50 -1.63 10.14 8.81
N LYS A 51 -2.78 9.79 9.38
CA LYS A 51 -2.85 8.78 10.43
C LYS A 51 -2.37 7.42 9.95
N LEU A 52 -2.83 6.96 8.77
CA LEU A 52 -2.37 5.70 8.18
C LEU A 52 -0.86 5.71 7.95
N LYS A 53 -0.32 6.82 7.44
CA LYS A 53 1.12 7.00 7.22
C LYS A 53 1.91 6.93 8.55
N TYR A 54 1.41 7.61 9.59
CA TYR A 54 2.01 7.55 10.92
C TYR A 54 2.01 6.13 11.50
N ASP A 55 0.86 5.44 11.45
CA ASP A 55 0.73 4.09 11.98
C ASP A 55 1.62 3.09 11.21
N PHE A 56 1.76 3.27 9.88
CA PHE A 56 2.69 2.50 9.05
C PHE A 56 4.15 2.69 9.50
N PHE A 57 4.63 3.93 9.62
CA PHE A 57 6.01 4.17 10.05
C PHE A 57 6.29 3.71 11.47
N LYS A 58 5.30 3.84 12.36
CA LYS A 58 5.39 3.31 13.73
C LYS A 58 5.54 1.79 13.72
N GLY A 59 4.71 1.07 12.95
CA GLY A 59 4.80 -0.38 12.78
C GLY A 59 6.14 -0.80 12.19
N ALA A 60 6.55 -0.18 11.07
CA ALA A 60 7.83 -0.43 10.42
C ALA A 60 9.03 -0.23 11.39
N SER A 61 8.99 0.84 12.20
CA SER A 61 10.04 1.10 13.20
C SER A 61 10.12 0.01 14.26
N HIS A 62 8.99 -0.54 14.69
CA HIS A 62 8.96 -1.65 15.63
C HIS A 62 9.50 -2.95 15.01
N GLU A 63 9.11 -3.24 13.77
CA GLU A 63 9.58 -4.44 13.05
C GLU A 63 11.07 -4.39 12.73
N LEU A 64 11.66 -3.22 12.58
CA LEU A 64 13.11 -3.06 12.40
C LEU A 64 13.88 -3.13 13.74
N LYS A 65 13.32 -2.60 14.83
CA LYS A 65 13.98 -2.61 16.14
C LYS A 65 14.21 -4.00 16.71
N THR A 66 13.26 -4.91 16.54
CA THR A 66 13.33 -6.27 17.12
C THR A 66 14.53 -7.07 16.56
N PRO A 67 14.68 -7.27 15.23
CA PRO A 67 15.82 -7.98 14.68
C PRO A 67 17.15 -7.27 14.95
N LEU A 68 17.15 -5.92 14.95
CA LEU A 68 18.35 -5.16 15.28
C LEU A 68 18.80 -5.37 16.73
N ALA A 69 17.86 -5.47 17.69
CA ALA A 69 18.15 -5.79 19.07
C ALA A 69 18.69 -7.23 19.20
N SER A 70 18.10 -8.20 18.51
CA SER A 70 18.60 -9.59 18.46
C SER A 70 20.02 -9.65 17.92
N LEU A 71 20.28 -8.99 16.79
CA LEU A 71 21.60 -8.92 16.17
C LEU A 71 22.64 -8.35 17.16
N LYS A 72 22.29 -7.25 17.84
CA LYS A 72 23.15 -6.64 18.85
C LYS A 72 23.48 -7.60 20.00
N ILE A 73 22.48 -8.29 20.54
CA ILE A 73 22.65 -9.26 21.64
C ILE A 73 23.58 -10.41 21.21
N ILE A 74 23.39 -10.97 19.99
CA ILE A 74 24.23 -12.04 19.46
C ILE A 74 25.69 -11.56 19.37
N LEU A 75 25.91 -10.41 18.76
CA LEU A 75 27.25 -9.83 18.58
C LEU A 75 27.94 -9.50 19.93
N GLU A 76 27.20 -8.96 20.92
CA GLU A 76 27.73 -8.71 22.27
C GLU A 76 28.12 -10.03 22.97
N ASN A 77 27.26 -11.04 22.90
CA ASN A 77 27.56 -12.35 23.49
C ASN A 77 28.77 -13.04 22.82
N MET A 78 28.89 -12.92 21.48
CA MET A 78 30.08 -13.39 20.74
C MET A 78 31.35 -12.66 21.13
N LYS A 79 31.26 -11.30 21.31
CA LYS A 79 32.38 -10.47 21.71
C LYS A 79 32.95 -10.88 23.06
N TYR A 80 32.08 -11.20 24.02
CA TYR A 80 32.46 -11.57 25.37
C TYR A 80 32.59 -13.10 25.59
N ASN A 81 32.45 -13.91 24.54
CA ASN A 81 32.50 -15.38 24.56
C ASN A 81 31.55 -16.00 25.61
N ILE A 82 30.30 -15.46 25.71
CA ILE A 82 29.31 -15.89 26.70
C ILE A 82 28.65 -17.20 26.26
N GLY A 83 28.69 -18.22 27.10
CA GLY A 83 27.94 -19.47 26.90
C GLY A 83 28.20 -20.15 25.56
N LYS A 84 27.11 -20.46 24.84
CA LYS A 84 27.12 -21.11 23.53
C LYS A 84 27.70 -20.24 22.40
N TYR A 85 27.76 -18.93 22.57
CA TYR A 85 28.25 -17.98 21.55
C TYR A 85 29.77 -17.99 21.37
N LYS A 86 30.49 -18.92 22.00
CA LYS A 86 31.91 -19.17 21.74
C LYS A 86 32.17 -19.71 20.34
N GLU A 87 31.23 -20.48 19.80
CA GLU A 87 31.28 -21.02 18.43
C GLU A 87 30.84 -19.94 17.41
N LYS A 88 31.73 -19.00 17.15
CA LYS A 88 31.43 -17.76 16.42
C LYS A 88 30.89 -17.99 15.01
N ASP A 89 31.39 -19.02 14.31
CA ASP A 89 31.02 -19.28 12.91
C ASP A 89 29.53 -19.62 12.73
N ILE A 90 28.93 -20.30 13.70
CA ILE A 90 27.51 -20.63 13.69
C ILE A 90 26.68 -19.35 13.81
N TYR A 91 27.05 -18.47 14.76
CA TYR A 91 26.29 -17.24 15.03
C TYR A 91 26.57 -16.12 14.04
N ILE A 92 27.69 -16.15 13.32
CA ILE A 92 27.93 -15.25 12.18
C ILE A 92 26.89 -15.49 11.08
N ASN A 93 26.59 -16.77 10.76
CA ASN A 93 25.54 -17.08 9.79
C ASN A 93 24.16 -16.61 10.24
N GLU A 94 23.82 -16.78 11.52
CA GLU A 94 22.57 -16.24 12.09
C GLU A 94 22.51 -14.71 11.98
N CYS A 95 23.63 -14.02 12.23
CA CYS A 95 23.71 -12.56 12.03
C CYS A 95 23.50 -12.16 10.57
N ILE A 96 24.07 -12.91 9.62
CA ILE A 96 23.89 -12.64 8.18
C ILE A 96 22.43 -12.81 7.79
N GLU A 97 21.76 -13.86 8.23
CA GLU A 97 20.32 -14.06 7.97
C GLU A 97 19.45 -12.91 8.52
N ILE A 98 19.79 -12.41 9.72
CA ILE A 98 19.08 -11.25 10.29
C ILE A 98 19.31 -10.00 9.45
N VAL A 99 20.55 -9.75 8.97
CA VAL A 99 20.88 -8.61 8.10
C VAL A 99 20.15 -8.70 6.76
N ASP A 100 20.09 -9.87 6.16
CA ASP A 100 19.38 -10.11 4.89
C ASP A 100 17.87 -9.85 5.06
N SER A 101 17.29 -10.33 6.16
CA SER A 101 15.90 -10.06 6.50
C SER A 101 15.62 -8.56 6.69
N LEU A 102 16.50 -7.86 7.42
CA LEU A 102 16.40 -6.41 7.60
C LEU A 102 16.49 -5.66 6.27
N THR A 103 17.44 -6.04 5.41
CA THR A 103 17.62 -5.44 4.08
C THR A 103 16.36 -5.60 3.22
N LYS A 104 15.74 -6.78 3.27
CA LYS A 104 14.48 -7.06 2.59
C LYS A 104 13.34 -6.18 3.13
N ASN A 105 13.20 -6.06 4.46
CA ASN A 105 12.17 -5.25 5.09
C ASN A 105 12.34 -3.75 4.74
N ILE A 106 13.57 -3.23 4.78
CA ILE A 106 13.86 -1.85 4.36
C ILE A 106 13.49 -1.63 2.90
N SER A 107 13.83 -2.57 2.02
CA SER A 107 13.48 -2.48 0.59
C SER A 107 11.97 -2.45 0.38
N GLN A 108 11.20 -3.20 1.17
CA GLN A 108 9.74 -3.17 1.14
C GLN A 108 9.17 -1.83 1.62
N ILE A 109 9.71 -1.25 2.70
CA ILE A 109 9.31 0.07 3.20
C ILE A 109 9.58 1.17 2.15
N LEU A 110 10.76 1.12 1.51
CA LEU A 110 11.14 2.08 0.47
C LEU A 110 10.29 1.92 -0.80
N SER A 111 9.83 0.72 -1.13
CA SER A 111 8.96 0.49 -2.28
C SER A 111 7.60 1.17 -2.14
N VAL A 112 7.06 1.28 -0.93
CA VAL A 112 5.82 2.04 -0.65
C VAL A 112 6.01 3.52 -0.97
N HIS A 113 7.16 4.11 -0.60
CA HIS A 113 7.46 5.52 -0.92
C HIS A 113 7.66 5.75 -2.43
N SER A 114 8.14 4.74 -3.14
CA SER A 114 8.29 4.81 -4.60
C SER A 114 6.93 4.85 -5.30
N ILE A 115 5.91 4.19 -4.78
CA ILE A 115 4.55 4.19 -5.33
C ILE A 115 3.92 5.60 -5.25
N GLU A 116 4.14 6.34 -4.16
CA GLU A 116 3.65 7.73 -4.01
C GLU A 116 4.23 8.68 -5.09
N ASN A 117 5.43 8.40 -5.60
CA ASN A 117 6.12 9.21 -6.61
C ASN A 117 5.88 8.75 -8.07
N LEU A 118 5.20 7.61 -8.28
CA LEU A 118 4.98 7.00 -9.60
C LEU A 118 3.72 7.50 -10.32
N ASN A 119 3.05 8.53 -9.82
CA ASN A 119 1.81 9.08 -10.39
C ASN A 119 1.96 9.65 -11.84
N ASN A 120 3.14 9.54 -12.47
CA ASN A 120 3.38 10.03 -13.83
C ASN A 120 3.41 8.93 -14.91
N ASP A 121 3.37 7.64 -14.53
CA ASP A 121 3.50 6.50 -15.45
C ASP A 121 2.21 5.66 -15.53
N GLU A 122 1.05 6.28 -15.20
CA GLU A 122 -0.22 5.56 -15.25
C GLU A 122 -0.67 5.37 -16.70
N GLU A 123 -0.87 4.11 -17.06
CA GLU A 123 -1.36 3.70 -18.37
C GLU A 123 -2.32 2.49 -18.24
N TYR A 124 -3.07 2.20 -19.30
CA TYR A 124 -3.84 0.96 -19.35
C TYR A 124 -2.92 -0.23 -19.59
N LEU A 125 -2.79 -1.09 -18.61
CA LEU A 125 -1.93 -2.28 -18.64
C LEU A 125 -2.78 -3.55 -18.59
N LYS A 126 -2.40 -4.56 -19.36
CA LYS A 126 -2.91 -5.91 -19.19
C LYS A 126 -2.34 -6.52 -17.93
N ILE A 127 -3.21 -6.88 -17.00
CA ILE A 127 -2.79 -7.47 -15.71
C ILE A 127 -2.02 -8.75 -15.96
N ASN A 128 -2.48 -9.58 -16.91
CA ASN A 128 -1.91 -10.90 -17.18
C ASN A 128 -0.44 -10.84 -17.61
N ASP A 129 -0.05 -9.85 -18.43
CA ASP A 129 1.34 -9.71 -18.89
C ASP A 129 2.30 -9.47 -17.72
N THR A 130 1.90 -8.59 -16.79
CA THR A 130 2.71 -8.31 -15.58
C THR A 130 2.68 -9.47 -14.60
N LEU A 131 1.53 -10.15 -14.47
CA LEU A 131 1.36 -11.32 -13.61
C LEU A 131 2.25 -12.48 -14.05
N GLU A 132 2.31 -12.79 -15.35
CA GLU A 132 3.18 -13.84 -15.88
C GLU A 132 4.65 -13.57 -15.59
N ASP A 133 5.10 -12.32 -15.76
CA ASP A 133 6.47 -11.92 -15.41
C ASP A 133 6.78 -12.09 -13.93
N VAL A 134 5.79 -11.84 -13.07
CA VAL A 134 5.93 -12.05 -11.63
C VAL A 134 5.93 -13.53 -11.29
N LEU A 135 5.01 -14.33 -11.85
CA LEU A 135 4.90 -15.76 -11.59
C LEU A 135 6.19 -16.51 -11.96
N LYS A 136 6.82 -16.17 -13.09
CA LYS A 136 8.13 -16.73 -13.50
C LYS A 136 9.19 -16.64 -12.41
N LYS A 137 9.20 -15.57 -11.61
CA LYS A 137 10.18 -15.41 -10.51
C LYS A 137 9.98 -16.39 -9.36
N TYR A 138 8.73 -16.78 -9.14
CA TYR A 138 8.36 -17.66 -8.03
C TYR A 138 8.14 -19.13 -8.48
N GLU A 139 8.29 -19.42 -9.78
CA GLU A 139 8.06 -20.74 -10.38
C GLU A 139 8.90 -21.83 -9.70
N ILE A 140 10.19 -21.60 -9.49
CA ILE A 140 11.10 -22.56 -8.84
C ILE A 140 10.61 -22.86 -7.43
N LEU A 141 10.23 -21.84 -6.65
CA LEU A 141 9.79 -22.02 -5.27
C LEU A 141 8.43 -22.73 -5.20
N ALA A 142 7.50 -22.37 -6.09
CA ALA A 142 6.22 -23.05 -6.21
C ALA A 142 6.40 -24.52 -6.58
N HIS A 143 7.29 -24.80 -7.54
CA HIS A 143 7.61 -26.17 -7.95
C HIS A 143 8.24 -27.00 -6.82
N GLN A 144 9.17 -26.44 -6.04
CA GLN A 144 9.76 -27.10 -4.88
C GLN A 144 8.71 -27.51 -3.84
N LYS A 145 7.69 -26.67 -3.64
CA LYS A 145 6.54 -26.95 -2.76
C LYS A 145 5.43 -27.75 -3.45
N LYS A 146 5.56 -28.08 -4.74
CA LYS A 146 4.52 -28.73 -5.56
C LYS A 146 3.18 -27.97 -5.54
N ILE A 147 3.23 -26.65 -5.52
CA ILE A 147 2.06 -25.78 -5.54
C ILE A 147 1.51 -25.72 -6.97
N THR A 148 0.21 -25.92 -7.11
CA THR A 148 -0.50 -25.69 -8.39
C THR A 148 -0.99 -24.24 -8.43
N VAL A 149 -0.62 -23.49 -9.47
CA VAL A 149 -1.09 -22.13 -9.67
C VAL A 149 -2.09 -22.09 -10.81
N ASN A 150 -3.32 -21.67 -10.52
CA ASN A 150 -4.40 -21.50 -11.50
C ASN A 150 -4.60 -20.00 -11.74
N ASN A 151 -4.41 -19.59 -12.98
CA ASN A 151 -4.65 -18.21 -13.40
C ASN A 151 -5.96 -18.15 -14.21
N TYR A 152 -6.95 -17.43 -13.69
CA TYR A 152 -8.25 -17.21 -14.31
C TYR A 152 -8.41 -15.79 -14.89
N ILE A 153 -7.35 -14.97 -14.85
CA ILE A 153 -7.35 -13.64 -15.47
C ILE A 153 -7.22 -13.81 -16.97
N LEU A 154 -8.19 -13.31 -17.73
CA LEU A 154 -8.20 -13.37 -19.19
C LEU A 154 -7.56 -12.09 -19.78
N ASP A 155 -8.34 -11.16 -20.25
CA ASP A 155 -7.88 -9.96 -20.98
C ASP A 155 -8.26 -8.67 -20.22
N GLU A 156 -8.05 -8.69 -18.92
CA GLU A 156 -8.39 -7.57 -18.02
C GLU A 156 -7.32 -6.47 -18.05
N ASN A 157 -7.80 -5.22 -18.19
CA ASN A 157 -6.93 -4.04 -18.16
C ASN A 157 -7.15 -3.25 -16.87
N VAL A 158 -6.08 -2.65 -16.36
CA VAL A 158 -6.12 -1.76 -15.21
C VAL A 158 -5.38 -0.46 -15.53
N TYR A 159 -5.90 0.67 -15.06
CA TYR A 159 -5.24 1.97 -15.19
C TYR A 159 -4.35 2.20 -13.97
N ILE A 160 -3.04 1.97 -14.12
CA ILE A 160 -2.06 2.02 -13.03
C ILE A 160 -0.64 2.15 -13.61
N GLY A 161 0.31 2.65 -12.81
CA GLY A 161 1.72 2.63 -13.17
C GLY A 161 2.29 1.21 -13.21
N LYS A 162 3.05 0.87 -14.24
CA LYS A 162 3.63 -0.47 -14.44
C LYS A 162 4.44 -0.96 -13.24
N THR A 163 5.23 -0.08 -12.65
CA THR A 163 6.05 -0.40 -11.47
C THR A 163 5.17 -0.68 -10.25
N ALA A 164 4.10 0.10 -10.05
CA ALA A 164 3.15 -0.10 -8.96
C ALA A 164 2.43 -1.45 -9.08
N LEU A 165 1.91 -1.78 -10.26
CA LEU A 165 1.29 -3.07 -10.53
C LEU A 165 2.23 -4.23 -10.24
N LYS A 166 3.50 -4.14 -10.68
CA LYS A 166 4.51 -5.16 -10.45
C LYS A 166 4.84 -5.36 -8.97
N ILE A 167 4.92 -4.28 -8.20
CA ILE A 167 5.14 -4.32 -6.74
C ILE A 167 3.96 -5.01 -6.05
N ILE A 168 2.73 -4.61 -6.39
CA ILE A 168 1.51 -5.19 -5.79
C ILE A 168 1.45 -6.69 -6.08
N LEU A 169 1.53 -7.09 -7.34
CA LEU A 169 1.48 -8.49 -7.73
C LEU A 169 2.62 -9.30 -7.10
N SER A 170 3.85 -8.76 -7.08
CA SER A 170 4.99 -9.45 -6.48
C SER A 170 4.79 -9.71 -4.98
N ASN A 171 4.24 -8.74 -4.23
CA ASN A 171 3.95 -8.92 -2.81
C ASN A 171 2.86 -9.96 -2.57
N LEU A 172 1.78 -9.90 -3.34
CA LEU A 172 0.66 -10.83 -3.20
C LEU A 172 1.08 -12.26 -3.56
N ILE A 173 1.77 -12.46 -4.69
CA ILE A 173 2.25 -13.79 -5.13
C ILE A 173 3.32 -14.33 -4.17
N SER A 174 4.26 -13.50 -3.72
CA SER A 174 5.25 -13.89 -2.72
C SER A 174 4.59 -14.43 -1.45
N ASN A 175 3.58 -13.72 -0.96
CA ASN A 175 2.84 -14.15 0.23
C ASN A 175 2.08 -15.45 -0.02
N ALA A 176 1.37 -15.55 -1.14
CA ALA A 176 0.66 -16.76 -1.49
C ALA A 176 1.61 -17.97 -1.54
N VAL A 177 2.71 -17.89 -2.28
CA VAL A 177 3.69 -19.00 -2.37
C VAL A 177 4.35 -19.32 -1.01
N LYS A 178 4.60 -18.29 -0.18
CA LYS A 178 5.21 -18.47 1.14
C LYS A 178 4.28 -19.21 2.10
N TYR A 179 2.99 -18.86 2.13
CA TYR A 179 2.03 -19.33 3.12
C TYR A 179 1.18 -20.51 2.64
N THR A 180 1.21 -20.85 1.36
CA THR A 180 0.59 -22.07 0.84
C THR A 180 1.37 -23.29 1.28
N ASP A 181 0.67 -24.31 1.76
CA ASP A 181 1.24 -25.58 2.16
C ASP A 181 1.80 -26.38 0.95
N VAL A 182 2.61 -27.39 1.25
CA VAL A 182 3.12 -28.32 0.23
C VAL A 182 1.96 -29.07 -0.42
N ASN A 183 1.96 -29.17 -1.75
CA ASN A 183 0.87 -29.68 -2.59
C ASN A 183 -0.41 -28.81 -2.56
N GLY A 184 -0.34 -27.58 -2.09
CA GLY A 184 -1.47 -26.65 -2.07
C GLY A 184 -1.78 -26.06 -3.45
N VAL A 185 -2.83 -25.21 -3.50
CA VAL A 185 -3.32 -24.59 -4.72
C VAL A 185 -3.40 -23.09 -4.50
N ILE A 186 -2.96 -22.30 -5.49
CA ILE A 186 -3.14 -20.86 -5.53
C ILE A 186 -4.07 -20.53 -6.70
N ASN A 187 -5.18 -19.88 -6.43
CA ASN A 187 -6.13 -19.41 -7.43
C ASN A 187 -6.03 -17.91 -7.57
N ILE A 188 -5.85 -17.43 -8.80
CA ILE A 188 -5.72 -16.00 -9.12
C ILE A 188 -6.82 -15.65 -10.10
N GLY A 189 -7.61 -14.60 -9.83
CA GLY A 189 -8.68 -14.20 -10.71
C GLY A 189 -9.24 -12.82 -10.37
N MET A 190 -10.29 -12.43 -11.09
CA MET A 190 -11.03 -11.19 -10.85
C MET A 190 -12.51 -11.46 -10.65
N VAL A 191 -13.12 -10.77 -9.70
CA VAL A 191 -14.56 -10.79 -9.45
C VAL A 191 -15.03 -9.36 -9.17
N ASN A 192 -15.99 -8.86 -9.96
CA ASN A 192 -16.54 -7.49 -9.81
C ASN A 192 -15.45 -6.42 -9.71
N ASP A 193 -14.48 -6.42 -10.63
CA ASP A 193 -13.32 -5.51 -10.69
C ASP A 193 -12.33 -5.65 -9.51
N TRP A 194 -12.46 -6.69 -8.70
CA TRP A 194 -11.53 -7.00 -7.62
C TRP A 194 -10.60 -8.16 -8.00
N LEU A 195 -9.29 -7.90 -7.93
CA LEU A 195 -8.28 -8.96 -8.02
C LEU A 195 -8.28 -9.76 -6.72
N TYR A 196 -8.37 -11.09 -6.82
CA TYR A 196 -8.19 -11.99 -5.69
C TYR A 196 -7.04 -12.96 -5.92
N ILE A 197 -6.38 -13.33 -4.84
CA ILE A 197 -5.39 -14.41 -4.77
C ILE A 197 -5.74 -15.24 -3.55
N GLU A 198 -6.19 -16.46 -3.79
CA GLU A 198 -6.63 -17.40 -2.78
C GLU A 198 -5.65 -18.57 -2.70
N ASN A 199 -5.29 -18.98 -1.47
CA ASN A 199 -4.37 -20.07 -1.19
C ASN A 199 -4.85 -20.94 -0.02
#